data_bacde89c1fa3d98fa95f1f9405543c6e
#
_entry.id   bacde89c1fa3d98fa95f1f9405543c6e
#
_cell.length_a   1.000
_cell.length_b   1.000
_cell.length_c   1.000
_cell.angle_alpha   90.00
_cell.angle_beta   90.00
_cell.angle_gamma   90.00
#
_symmetry.space_group_name_H-M   'P 1'
#
loop_
_entity.id
_entity.type
_entity.pdbx_description
1 polymer ?
#
loop_
_entity_poly.entity_id
_entity_poly.type
_entity_poly.pdbx_seq_one_letter_code
_entity_poly.pdbx_strand_id
1 'polypeptide(L)'
;ALEEERKTLLTEHAAKRQMADETRKQAAVLANLLQNARKEWQERMHAAAAYLPIRELSRTANGELPGKEKIAFEQFVQGVYFRRILQAANLRLQDMTEGRYLLLHAEKAMNKRSQAGLELEVLDHYTGKSRSVRSLSGGEAFKASLSLALGLSDVIQAHAGGVRVDAMFIDEGFGSLDEQSREQAVQVLQRLSYGNRLVGIISHVS
;
A
#
# COMPACT_ATOMS: atom_id res chain seq x y z
N ALA A 1 41.97 4.85 85.89
CA ALA A 1 41.06 3.77 85.41
C ALA A 1 39.72 4.34 84.92
N LEU A 2 38.86 4.97 85.83
CA LEU A 2 37.53 5.46 85.44
C LEU A 2 37.52 6.61 84.42
N GLU A 3 38.50 7.51 84.45
CA GLU A 3 38.64 8.61 83.47
C GLU A 3 39.11 8.15 82.11
N GLU A 4 39.94 7.15 82.03
CA GLU A 4 40.39 6.51 80.78
C GLU A 4 39.23 5.76 80.07
N GLU A 5 38.47 5.02 80.90
CA GLU A 5 37.33 4.28 80.40
C GLU A 5 36.24 5.21 79.85
N ARG A 6 36.00 6.33 80.52
CA ARG A 6 35.09 7.39 80.03
C ARG A 6 35.59 8.02 78.72
N LYS A 7 36.89 8.23 78.56
CA LYS A 7 37.51 8.80 77.37
C LYS A 7 37.40 7.84 76.18
N THR A 8 37.62 6.55 76.42
CA THR A 8 37.44 5.52 75.38
C THR A 8 35.96 5.40 74.96
N LEU A 9 35.01 5.39 75.86
CA LEU A 9 33.60 5.38 75.61
C LEU A 9 33.13 6.60 74.80
N LEU A 10 33.65 7.79 75.12
CA LEU A 10 33.34 9.01 74.36
C LEU A 10 33.88 8.99 72.94
N THR A 11 35.10 8.45 72.72
CA THR A 11 35.69 8.30 71.39
C THR A 11 34.94 7.25 70.55
N GLU A 12 34.56 6.12 71.13
CA GLU A 12 33.74 5.12 70.47
C GLU A 12 32.38 5.64 70.12
N HIS A 13 31.74 6.39 71.01
CA HIS A 13 30.43 7.02 70.74
C HIS A 13 30.52 8.05 69.61
N ALA A 14 31.58 8.87 69.57
CA ALA A 14 31.80 9.84 68.52
C ALA A 14 32.02 9.12 67.15
N ALA A 15 32.81 8.06 67.13
CA ALA A 15 33.06 7.25 65.93
C ALA A 15 31.77 6.58 65.41
N LYS A 16 30.96 6.02 66.33
CA LYS A 16 29.66 5.43 65.95
C LYS A 16 28.67 6.47 65.42
N ARG A 17 28.66 7.67 66.00
CA ARG A 17 27.85 8.79 65.48
C ARG A 17 28.27 9.21 64.10
N GLN A 18 29.57 9.34 63.86
CA GLN A 18 30.10 9.71 62.55
C GLN A 18 29.77 8.65 61.49
N MET A 19 29.90 7.36 61.81
CA MET A 19 29.46 6.26 60.91
C MET A 19 27.97 6.28 60.64
N ALA A 20 27.14 6.55 61.64
CA ALA A 20 25.70 6.65 61.48
C ALA A 20 25.29 7.85 60.61
N ASP A 21 25.95 8.99 60.73
CA ASP A 21 25.69 10.18 59.88
C ASP A 21 26.14 9.94 58.44
N GLU A 22 27.27 9.30 58.25
CA GLU A 22 27.74 8.90 56.90
C GLU A 22 26.76 7.94 56.22
N THR A 23 26.33 6.90 56.97
CA THR A 23 25.34 5.94 56.46
C THR A 23 24.00 6.62 56.11
N ARG A 24 23.56 7.58 56.92
CA ARG A 24 22.34 8.40 56.62
C ARG A 24 22.51 9.23 55.36
N LYS A 25 23.67 9.86 55.17
CA LYS A 25 23.95 10.64 53.96
C LYS A 25 23.93 9.74 52.71
N GLN A 26 24.60 8.57 52.79
CA GLN A 26 24.56 7.60 51.69
C GLN A 26 23.16 7.08 51.39
N ALA A 27 22.38 6.76 52.42
CA ALA A 27 20.99 6.35 52.26
C ALA A 27 20.12 7.44 51.61
N ALA A 28 20.31 8.71 51.94
CA ALA A 28 19.59 9.83 51.34
C ALA A 28 19.95 10.00 49.85
N VAL A 29 21.25 9.86 49.50
CA VAL A 29 21.70 9.91 48.10
C VAL A 29 21.11 8.76 47.29
N LEU A 30 21.15 7.54 47.85
CA LEU A 30 20.57 6.36 47.17
C LEU A 30 19.04 6.49 47.03
N ALA A 31 18.35 7.03 48.00
CA ALA A 31 16.90 7.29 47.93
C ALA A 31 16.57 8.25 46.77
N ASN A 32 17.33 9.35 46.63
CA ASN A 32 17.17 10.30 45.54
C ASN A 32 17.45 9.67 44.16
N LEU A 33 18.53 8.88 44.07
CA LEU A 33 18.84 8.17 42.82
C LEU A 33 17.75 7.19 42.43
N LEU A 34 17.22 6.43 43.40
CA LEU A 34 16.10 5.51 43.15
C LEU A 34 14.83 6.24 42.73
N GLN A 35 14.55 7.39 43.32
CA GLN A 35 13.39 8.19 42.93
C GLN A 35 13.51 8.73 41.53
N ASN A 36 14.67 9.24 41.15
CA ASN A 36 14.95 9.69 39.79
C ASN A 36 14.87 8.55 38.77
N ALA A 37 15.49 7.40 39.07
CA ALA A 37 15.43 6.22 38.20
C ALA A 37 13.98 5.72 38.03
N ARG A 38 13.15 5.74 39.07
CA ARG A 38 11.72 5.39 38.95
C ARG A 38 10.96 6.35 38.05
N LYS A 39 11.23 7.66 38.19
CA LYS A 39 10.59 8.68 37.37
C LYS A 39 10.96 8.48 35.87
N GLU A 40 12.24 8.34 35.58
CA GLU A 40 12.69 8.09 34.21
C GLU A 40 12.14 6.77 33.63
N TRP A 41 12.06 5.73 34.47
CA TRP A 41 11.43 4.47 34.06
C TRP A 41 9.96 4.64 33.70
N GLN A 42 9.20 5.35 34.50
CA GLN A 42 7.78 5.64 34.22
C GLN A 42 7.61 6.46 32.95
N GLU A 43 8.41 7.49 32.74
CA GLU A 43 8.39 8.30 31.52
C GLU A 43 8.70 7.45 30.26
N ARG A 44 9.70 6.57 30.34
CA ARG A 44 10.03 5.64 29.27
C ARG A 44 8.91 4.63 29.00
N MET A 45 8.28 4.11 30.05
CA MET A 45 7.14 3.19 29.90
C MET A 45 5.96 3.87 29.22
N HIS A 46 5.64 5.10 29.60
CA HIS A 46 4.60 5.89 28.94
C HIS A 46 4.92 6.16 27.46
N ALA A 47 6.13 6.58 27.17
CA ALA A 47 6.57 6.81 25.79
C ALA A 47 6.53 5.52 24.96
N ALA A 48 6.97 4.39 25.52
CA ALA A 48 6.89 3.09 24.85
C ALA A 48 5.46 2.65 24.58
N ALA A 49 4.56 2.83 25.54
CA ALA A 49 3.13 2.50 25.38
C ALA A 49 2.46 3.34 24.28
N ALA A 50 2.82 4.61 24.15
CA ALA A 50 2.33 5.48 23.06
C ALA A 50 2.96 5.14 21.70
N TYR A 51 4.22 4.72 21.68
CA TYR A 51 4.95 4.40 20.44
C TYR A 51 4.54 3.07 19.82
N LEU A 52 4.26 2.04 20.63
CA LEU A 52 3.95 0.69 20.16
C LEU A 52 2.80 0.65 19.14
N PRO A 53 1.62 1.24 19.38
CA PRO A 53 0.52 1.21 18.42
C PRO A 53 0.85 1.96 17.13
N ILE A 54 1.60 3.06 17.21
CA ILE A 54 2.04 3.83 16.04
C ILE A 54 3.01 2.99 15.19
N ARG A 55 3.95 2.31 15.83
CA ARG A 55 4.89 1.41 15.16
C ARG A 55 4.18 0.25 14.47
N GLU A 56 3.24 -0.40 15.14
CA GLU A 56 2.48 -1.52 14.56
C GLU A 56 1.61 -1.05 13.39
N LEU A 57 0.99 0.12 13.49
CA LEU A 57 0.25 0.73 12.39
C LEU A 57 1.17 1.04 11.20
N SER A 58 2.34 1.63 11.45
CA SER A 58 3.35 1.90 10.43
C SER A 58 3.82 0.62 9.73
N ARG A 59 4.12 -0.44 10.49
CA ARG A 59 4.52 -1.74 9.94
C ARG A 59 3.42 -2.37 9.10
N THR A 60 2.17 -2.27 9.55
CA THR A 60 1.01 -2.75 8.79
C THR A 60 0.84 -1.97 7.49
N ALA A 61 0.94 -0.63 7.55
CA ALA A 61 0.84 0.23 6.37
C ALA A 61 1.97 0.00 5.36
N ASN A 62 3.17 -0.34 5.83
CA ASN A 62 4.31 -0.65 4.97
C ASN A 62 4.36 -2.12 4.51
N GLY A 63 3.41 -2.95 4.91
CA GLY A 63 3.36 -4.36 4.54
C GLY A 63 4.45 -5.22 5.22
N GLU A 64 4.96 -4.80 6.37
CA GLU A 64 6.03 -5.49 7.11
C GLU A 64 5.50 -6.53 8.11
N LEU A 65 4.35 -7.13 7.84
CA LEU A 65 3.75 -8.13 8.72
C LEU A 65 4.46 -9.48 8.58
N PRO A 66 4.86 -10.12 9.68
CA PRO A 66 5.51 -11.43 9.64
C PRO A 66 4.62 -12.50 8.98
N GLY A 67 5.18 -13.28 8.05
CA GLY A 67 4.48 -14.41 7.42
C GLY A 67 3.45 -14.03 6.34
N LYS A 68 3.35 -12.75 5.96
CA LYS A 68 2.52 -12.29 4.84
C LYS A 68 3.36 -11.69 3.72
N GLU A 69 2.81 -11.65 2.51
CA GLU A 69 3.44 -10.93 1.40
C GLU A 69 3.58 -9.44 1.72
N LYS A 70 4.71 -8.86 1.35
CA LYS A 70 5.00 -7.44 1.58
C LYS A 70 4.18 -6.58 0.60
N ILE A 71 2.96 -6.26 0.97
CA ILE A 71 2.09 -5.37 0.20
C ILE A 71 1.87 -4.10 1.03
N ALA A 72 2.40 -2.98 0.56
CA ALA A 72 2.13 -1.68 1.19
C ALA A 72 0.65 -1.32 1.07
N PHE A 73 0.13 -0.55 2.03
CA PHE A 73 -1.28 -0.12 2.04
C PHE A 73 -1.68 0.59 0.73
N GLU A 74 -0.79 1.42 0.20
CA GLU A 74 -1.00 2.08 -1.09
C GLU A 74 -1.24 1.05 -2.22
N GLN A 75 -0.39 0.03 -2.32
CA GLN A 75 -0.52 -1.05 -3.31
C GLN A 75 -1.80 -1.86 -3.12
N PHE A 76 -2.20 -2.09 -1.87
CA PHE A 76 -3.47 -2.75 -1.58
C PHE A 76 -4.65 -1.93 -2.11
N VAL A 77 -4.68 -0.62 -1.83
CA VAL A 77 -5.73 0.29 -2.31
C VAL A 77 -5.74 0.34 -3.84
N GLN A 78 -4.57 0.54 -4.46
CA GLN A 78 -4.43 0.51 -5.92
C GLN A 78 -4.95 -0.80 -6.52
N GLY A 79 -4.62 -1.95 -5.92
CA GLY A 79 -5.10 -3.25 -6.37
C GLY A 79 -6.63 -3.41 -6.27
N VAL A 80 -7.27 -2.80 -5.27
CA VAL A 80 -8.74 -2.79 -5.15
C VAL A 80 -9.37 -2.00 -6.31
N TYR A 81 -8.87 -0.78 -6.58
CA TYR A 81 -9.36 0.03 -7.70
C TYR A 81 -9.07 -0.63 -9.05
N PHE A 82 -7.89 -1.21 -9.19
CA PHE A 82 -7.48 -1.88 -10.42
C PHE A 82 -8.40 -3.06 -10.76
N ARG A 83 -8.78 -3.87 -9.80
CA ARG A 83 -9.77 -4.95 -10.03
C ARG A 83 -11.12 -4.42 -10.53
N ARG A 84 -11.59 -3.28 -10.01
CA ARG A 84 -12.81 -2.62 -10.51
C ARG A 84 -12.66 -2.14 -11.95
N ILE A 85 -11.49 -1.56 -12.27
CA ILE A 85 -11.16 -1.14 -13.64
C ILE A 85 -11.18 -2.35 -14.57
N LEU A 86 -10.56 -3.46 -14.18
CA LEU A 86 -10.55 -4.70 -14.98
C LEU A 86 -11.96 -5.26 -15.18
N GLN A 87 -12.81 -5.24 -14.17
CA GLN A 87 -14.21 -5.68 -14.31
C GLN A 87 -14.95 -4.84 -15.36
N ALA A 88 -14.85 -3.51 -15.29
CA ALA A 88 -15.48 -2.61 -16.25
C ALA A 88 -14.86 -2.74 -17.67
N ALA A 89 -13.53 -2.92 -17.75
CA ALA A 89 -12.82 -3.12 -19.02
C ALA A 89 -13.21 -4.43 -19.70
N ASN A 90 -13.32 -5.51 -18.95
CA ASN A 90 -13.61 -6.83 -19.47
C ASN A 90 -14.97 -6.93 -20.15
N LEU A 91 -15.97 -6.17 -19.72
CA LEU A 91 -17.25 -6.11 -20.40
C LEU A 91 -17.09 -5.68 -21.86
N ARG A 92 -16.25 -4.68 -22.12
CA ARG A 92 -15.98 -4.18 -23.47
C ARG A 92 -15.02 -5.03 -24.24
N LEU A 93 -14.01 -5.57 -23.57
CA LEU A 93 -13.06 -6.46 -24.21
C LEU A 93 -13.75 -7.73 -24.74
N GLN A 94 -14.67 -8.28 -23.97
CA GLN A 94 -15.47 -9.44 -24.39
C GLN A 94 -16.30 -9.11 -25.64
N ASP A 95 -16.93 -7.93 -25.68
CA ASP A 95 -17.67 -7.48 -26.88
C ASP A 95 -16.77 -7.36 -28.10
N MET A 96 -15.57 -6.76 -27.96
CA MET A 96 -14.61 -6.55 -29.06
C MET A 96 -13.85 -7.82 -29.48
N THR A 97 -13.86 -8.87 -28.68
CA THR A 97 -13.12 -10.12 -28.92
C THR A 97 -14.02 -11.35 -28.98
N GLU A 98 -15.35 -11.14 -29.07
CA GLU A 98 -16.35 -12.22 -29.11
C GLU A 98 -16.16 -13.20 -27.95
N GLY A 99 -15.83 -12.67 -26.76
CA GLY A 99 -15.63 -13.45 -25.53
C GLY A 99 -14.29 -14.18 -25.46
N ARG A 100 -13.37 -13.98 -26.42
CA ARG A 100 -12.11 -14.72 -26.45
C ARG A 100 -11.17 -14.34 -25.32
N TYR A 101 -11.02 -13.06 -24.99
CA TYR A 101 -10.04 -12.57 -24.04
C TYR A 101 -10.67 -12.01 -22.77
N LEU A 102 -10.01 -12.29 -21.63
CA LEU A 102 -10.33 -11.73 -20.32
C LEU A 102 -9.04 -11.23 -19.68
N LEU A 103 -9.00 -9.96 -19.29
CA LEU A 103 -7.89 -9.39 -18.53
C LEU A 103 -7.98 -9.81 -17.06
N LEU A 104 -6.87 -10.27 -16.53
CA LEU A 104 -6.74 -10.70 -15.16
C LEU A 104 -5.64 -9.89 -14.46
N HIS A 105 -5.85 -9.64 -13.19
CA HIS A 105 -4.80 -9.15 -12.31
C HIS A 105 -3.90 -10.33 -11.92
N ALA A 106 -2.61 -10.25 -12.25
CA ALA A 106 -1.67 -11.28 -11.86
C ALA A 106 -1.47 -11.25 -10.33
N GLU A 107 -1.87 -12.33 -9.66
CA GLU A 107 -1.76 -12.45 -8.19
C GLU A 107 -0.31 -12.62 -7.72
N LYS A 108 0.59 -13.06 -8.60
CA LYS A 108 2.00 -13.29 -8.28
C LYS A 108 2.88 -12.39 -9.10
N ALA A 109 3.75 -11.63 -8.44
CA ALA A 109 4.82 -10.93 -9.11
C ALA A 109 5.65 -11.93 -9.95
N MET A 110 5.75 -11.72 -11.25
CA MET A 110 6.56 -12.58 -12.16
C MET A 110 8.04 -12.60 -11.75
N ASN A 111 8.48 -11.66 -10.95
CA ASN A 111 9.84 -11.59 -10.41
C ASN A 111 9.82 -11.15 -8.95
N LYS A 112 10.59 -11.82 -8.09
CA LYS A 112 10.81 -11.45 -6.67
C LYS A 112 11.37 -10.03 -6.46
N ARG A 113 11.73 -9.31 -7.53
CA ARG A 113 12.24 -7.94 -7.53
C ARG A 113 11.23 -6.90 -8.01
N SER A 114 10.14 -7.29 -8.68
CA SER A 114 9.06 -6.35 -9.02
C SER A 114 8.13 -6.23 -7.82
N GLN A 115 7.75 -5.00 -7.50
CA GLN A 115 6.69 -4.76 -6.53
C GLN A 115 5.42 -5.38 -7.10
N ALA A 116 4.89 -6.44 -6.47
CA ALA A 116 3.64 -7.06 -6.83
C ALA A 116 2.53 -6.01 -6.71
N GLY A 117 1.86 -5.65 -7.80
CA GLY A 117 0.82 -4.65 -7.61
C GLY A 117 -0.16 -4.44 -8.76
N LEU A 118 0.32 -4.29 -9.98
CA LEU A 118 -0.51 -3.93 -11.13
C LEU A 118 -0.17 -4.73 -12.39
N GLU A 119 0.37 -5.93 -12.24
CA GLU A 119 0.70 -6.79 -13.36
C GLU A 119 -0.56 -7.38 -13.99
N LEU A 120 -0.57 -7.40 -15.32
CA LEU A 120 -1.69 -7.87 -16.13
C LEU A 120 -1.36 -9.18 -16.84
N GLU A 121 -2.32 -10.08 -16.77
CA GLU A 121 -2.39 -11.28 -17.61
C GLU A 121 -3.64 -11.26 -18.47
N VAL A 122 -3.61 -12.00 -19.55
CA VAL A 122 -4.78 -12.26 -20.39
C VAL A 122 -5.09 -13.74 -20.40
N LEU A 123 -6.31 -14.09 -20.05
CA LEU A 123 -6.85 -15.42 -20.24
C LEU A 123 -7.41 -15.54 -21.67
N ASP A 124 -6.90 -16.47 -22.43
CA ASP A 124 -7.44 -16.83 -23.76
C ASP A 124 -8.39 -18.01 -23.60
N HIS A 125 -9.69 -17.77 -23.76
CA HIS A 125 -10.72 -18.79 -23.59
C HIS A 125 -10.62 -19.91 -24.64
N TYR A 126 -10.01 -19.66 -25.82
CA TYR A 126 -9.83 -20.70 -26.82
C TYR A 126 -8.76 -21.71 -26.41
N THR A 127 -7.71 -21.25 -25.72
CA THR A 127 -6.62 -22.13 -25.28
C THR A 127 -6.76 -22.54 -23.82
N GLY A 128 -7.63 -21.88 -23.06
CA GLY A 128 -7.80 -22.04 -21.63
C GLY A 128 -6.58 -21.65 -20.79
N LYS A 129 -5.64 -20.87 -21.36
CA LYS A 129 -4.38 -20.50 -20.70
C LYS A 129 -4.28 -19.01 -20.46
N SER A 130 -3.75 -18.65 -19.29
CA SER A 130 -3.32 -17.28 -19.00
C SER A 130 -1.90 -17.05 -19.52
N ARG A 131 -1.65 -15.84 -20.05
CA ARG A 131 -0.35 -15.41 -20.55
C ARG A 131 -0.17 -13.91 -20.32
N SER A 132 1.07 -13.44 -20.35
CA SER A 132 1.36 -12.02 -20.23
C SER A 132 0.68 -11.21 -21.35
N VAL A 133 0.10 -10.05 -21.01
CA VAL A 133 -0.47 -9.12 -22.01
C VAL A 133 0.54 -8.68 -23.07
N ARG A 134 1.84 -8.76 -22.78
CA ARG A 134 2.90 -8.45 -23.75
C ARG A 134 2.95 -9.41 -24.95
N SER A 135 2.29 -10.56 -24.85
CA SER A 135 2.20 -11.57 -25.91
C SER A 135 1.01 -11.35 -26.85
N LEU A 136 0.21 -10.31 -26.63
CA LEU A 136 -0.89 -9.94 -27.52
C LEU A 136 -0.36 -9.37 -28.82
N SER A 137 -1.06 -9.65 -29.93
CA SER A 137 -0.82 -8.99 -31.21
C SER A 137 -1.14 -7.49 -31.14
N GLY A 138 -0.72 -6.70 -32.11
CA GLY A 138 -0.99 -5.26 -32.13
C GLY A 138 -2.48 -4.94 -32.01
N GLY A 139 -3.33 -5.63 -32.78
CA GLY A 139 -4.78 -5.45 -32.72
C GLY A 139 -5.41 -5.89 -31.40
N GLU A 140 -4.97 -7.02 -30.85
CA GLU A 140 -5.42 -7.51 -29.54
C GLU A 140 -5.00 -6.56 -28.42
N ALA A 141 -3.75 -6.08 -28.47
CA ALA A 141 -3.24 -5.10 -27.50
C ALA A 141 -4.00 -3.77 -27.55
N PHE A 142 -4.35 -3.30 -28.76
CA PHE A 142 -5.17 -2.11 -28.92
C PHE A 142 -6.55 -2.28 -28.27
N LYS A 143 -7.26 -3.38 -28.57
CA LYS A 143 -8.57 -3.69 -27.98
C LYS A 143 -8.49 -3.76 -26.44
N ALA A 144 -7.45 -4.39 -25.89
CA ALA A 144 -7.20 -4.47 -24.45
C ALA A 144 -6.93 -3.09 -23.84
N SER A 145 -6.09 -2.27 -24.47
CA SER A 145 -5.77 -0.91 -24.00
C SER A 145 -6.98 0.01 -24.04
N LEU A 146 -7.75 -0.04 -25.13
CA LEU A 146 -8.99 0.71 -25.27
C LEU A 146 -10.00 0.33 -24.17
N SER A 147 -10.18 -0.97 -23.93
CA SER A 147 -11.05 -1.48 -22.88
C SER A 147 -10.63 -1.00 -21.49
N LEU A 148 -9.33 -1.00 -21.19
CA LEU A 148 -8.77 -0.51 -19.94
C LEU A 148 -9.00 1.00 -19.77
N ALA A 149 -8.76 1.81 -20.79
CA ALA A 149 -8.99 3.25 -20.74
C ALA A 149 -10.46 3.58 -20.46
N LEU A 150 -11.38 2.85 -21.11
CA LEU A 150 -12.81 2.99 -20.90
C LEU A 150 -13.22 2.53 -19.49
N GLY A 151 -12.70 1.41 -19.03
CA GLY A 151 -12.96 0.90 -17.67
C GLY A 151 -12.45 1.85 -16.59
N LEU A 152 -11.27 2.46 -16.79
CA LEU A 152 -10.72 3.48 -15.91
C LEU A 152 -11.64 4.72 -15.87
N SER A 153 -12.09 5.20 -17.05
CA SER A 153 -13.01 6.32 -17.15
C SER A 153 -14.30 6.08 -16.35
N ASP A 154 -14.87 4.88 -16.42
CA ASP A 154 -16.08 4.54 -15.69
C ASP A 154 -15.87 4.53 -14.18
N VAL A 155 -14.76 3.94 -13.71
CA VAL A 155 -14.43 3.89 -12.29
C VAL A 155 -14.19 5.30 -11.73
N ILE A 156 -13.48 6.16 -12.46
CA ILE A 156 -13.28 7.56 -12.06
C ILE A 156 -14.62 8.27 -11.93
N GLN A 157 -15.50 8.16 -12.92
CA GLN A 157 -16.81 8.81 -12.87
C GLN A 157 -17.69 8.32 -11.72
N ALA A 158 -17.64 7.01 -11.43
CA ALA A 158 -18.42 6.43 -10.33
C ALA A 158 -17.93 6.90 -8.94
N HIS A 159 -16.67 7.30 -8.79
CA HIS A 159 -16.07 7.67 -7.50
C HIS A 159 -15.82 9.16 -7.30
N ALA A 160 -15.74 9.93 -8.38
CA ALA A 160 -15.37 11.36 -8.34
C ALA A 160 -16.52 12.30 -8.00
N GLY A 161 -17.61 11.80 -7.39
CA GLY A 161 -18.68 12.66 -6.84
C GLY A 161 -19.34 13.61 -7.84
N GLY A 162 -19.42 13.23 -9.12
CA GLY A 162 -20.06 14.05 -10.16
C GLY A 162 -19.10 14.58 -11.24
N VAL A 163 -17.82 14.26 -11.21
CA VAL A 163 -16.93 14.52 -12.35
C VAL A 163 -17.35 13.61 -13.51
N ARG A 164 -17.83 14.21 -14.59
CA ARG A 164 -18.21 13.51 -15.82
C ARG A 164 -17.06 13.66 -16.83
N VAL A 165 -16.70 12.55 -17.45
CA VAL A 165 -15.80 12.57 -18.61
C VAL A 165 -16.69 12.67 -19.85
N ASP A 166 -16.96 13.89 -20.26
CA ASP A 166 -17.88 14.17 -21.35
C ASP A 166 -17.22 14.05 -22.74
N ALA A 167 -15.88 14.07 -22.79
CA ALA A 167 -15.14 13.93 -24.04
C ALA A 167 -13.96 12.96 -23.87
N MET A 168 -13.72 12.15 -24.88
CA MET A 168 -12.59 11.25 -24.99
C MET A 168 -11.98 11.37 -26.39
N PHE A 169 -10.67 11.49 -26.46
CA PHE A 169 -9.94 11.50 -27.72
C PHE A 169 -9.02 10.29 -27.77
N ILE A 170 -9.10 9.58 -28.90
CA ILE A 170 -8.26 8.41 -29.18
C ILE A 170 -7.35 8.82 -30.32
N ASP A 171 -6.06 8.88 -30.04
CA ASP A 171 -5.03 9.26 -30.99
C ASP A 171 -4.31 8.01 -31.47
N GLU A 172 -4.40 7.75 -32.77
CA GLU A 172 -3.83 6.59 -33.43
C GLU A 172 -4.32 5.20 -32.91
N GLY A 173 -3.64 4.13 -33.30
CA GLY A 173 -3.92 2.75 -32.87
C GLY A 173 -4.81 1.95 -33.84
N PHE A 174 -5.61 2.59 -34.68
CA PHE A 174 -6.47 1.91 -35.64
C PHE A 174 -5.69 1.31 -36.84
N GLY A 175 -4.48 1.83 -37.13
CA GLY A 175 -3.64 1.35 -38.19
C GLY A 175 -3.08 -0.07 -38.01
N SER A 176 -3.08 -0.57 -36.76
CA SER A 176 -2.63 -1.93 -36.42
C SER A 176 -3.77 -2.96 -36.47
N LEU A 177 -5.01 -2.52 -36.73
CA LEU A 177 -6.21 -3.36 -36.75
C LEU A 177 -6.48 -3.86 -38.17
N ASP A 178 -6.90 -5.13 -38.28
CA ASP A 178 -7.62 -5.61 -39.46
C ASP A 178 -9.01 -4.95 -39.55
N GLU A 179 -9.64 -5.08 -40.72
CA GLU A 179 -10.92 -4.41 -40.98
C GLU A 179 -12.01 -4.81 -39.99
N GLN A 180 -12.14 -6.10 -39.71
CA GLN A 180 -13.12 -6.61 -38.74
C GLN A 180 -12.88 -6.08 -37.33
N SER A 181 -11.64 -6.06 -36.85
CA SER A 181 -11.27 -5.53 -35.56
C SER A 181 -11.51 -4.02 -35.43
N ARG A 182 -11.29 -3.28 -36.56
CA ARG A 182 -11.57 -1.85 -36.62
C ARG A 182 -13.06 -1.56 -36.50
N GLU A 183 -13.90 -2.30 -37.25
CA GLU A 183 -15.34 -2.18 -37.16
C GLU A 183 -15.87 -2.46 -35.74
N GLN A 184 -15.40 -3.53 -35.09
CA GLN A 184 -15.75 -3.86 -33.72
C GLN A 184 -15.39 -2.75 -32.74
N ALA A 185 -14.18 -2.20 -32.84
CA ALA A 185 -13.75 -1.07 -32.00
C ALA A 185 -14.62 0.17 -32.23
N VAL A 186 -14.91 0.51 -33.49
CA VAL A 186 -15.78 1.67 -33.83
C VAL A 186 -17.20 1.47 -33.29
N GLN A 187 -17.75 0.27 -33.37
CA GLN A 187 -19.10 -0.01 -32.81
C GLN A 187 -19.14 0.20 -31.31
N VAL A 188 -18.08 -0.24 -30.57
CA VAL A 188 -18.01 0.02 -29.11
C VAL A 188 -17.94 1.51 -28.81
N LEU A 189 -17.15 2.26 -29.59
CA LEU A 189 -17.03 3.72 -29.43
C LEU A 189 -18.33 4.45 -29.77
N GLN A 190 -19.05 4.01 -30.80
CA GLN A 190 -20.36 4.57 -31.15
C GLN A 190 -21.38 4.34 -30.02
N ARG A 191 -21.42 3.15 -29.42
CA ARG A 191 -22.30 2.89 -28.26
C ARG A 191 -22.01 3.83 -27.09
N LEU A 192 -20.75 4.22 -26.86
CA LEU A 192 -20.38 5.20 -25.84
C LEU A 192 -20.88 6.61 -26.18
N SER A 193 -20.85 6.98 -27.46
CA SER A 193 -21.37 8.27 -27.93
C SER A 193 -22.89 8.41 -27.70
N TYR A 194 -23.65 7.33 -27.84
CA TYR A 194 -25.08 7.34 -27.49
C TYR A 194 -25.37 7.65 -26.01
N GLY A 195 -24.38 7.45 -25.13
CA GLY A 195 -24.45 7.79 -23.70
C GLY A 195 -24.15 9.25 -23.37
N ASN A 196 -24.23 10.17 -24.32
CA ASN A 196 -23.95 11.60 -24.16
C ASN A 196 -22.46 11.94 -23.93
N ARG A 197 -21.57 11.13 -24.51
CA ARG A 197 -20.11 11.37 -24.51
C ARG A 197 -19.64 11.73 -25.91
N LEU A 198 -18.79 12.74 -26.02
CA LEU A 198 -18.11 13.06 -27.26
C LEU A 198 -16.89 12.12 -27.41
N VAL A 199 -16.84 11.34 -28.49
CA VAL A 199 -15.70 10.51 -28.80
C VAL A 199 -15.07 11.04 -30.11
N GLY A 200 -13.84 11.56 -29.97
CA GLY A 200 -13.04 11.99 -31.11
C GLY A 200 -11.98 10.93 -31.45
N ILE A 201 -11.83 10.61 -32.73
CA ILE A 201 -10.82 9.68 -33.24
C ILE A 201 -9.90 10.44 -34.17
N ILE A 202 -8.60 10.37 -33.90
CA ILE A 202 -7.56 10.88 -34.80
C ILE A 202 -6.93 9.66 -35.47
N SER A 203 -7.07 9.55 -36.78
CA SER A 203 -6.53 8.41 -37.54
C SER A 203 -5.95 8.87 -38.87
N HIS A 204 -4.80 8.30 -39.22
CA HIS A 204 -4.19 8.49 -40.53
C HIS A 204 -4.64 7.42 -41.54
N VAL A 205 -5.52 6.52 -41.15
CA VAL A 205 -6.10 5.46 -41.98
C VAL A 205 -7.44 5.92 -42.47
N SER A 206 -7.58 6.00 -43.79
CA SER A 206 -8.83 6.27 -44.52
C SER A 206 -9.71 5.03 -44.59
#